data_e7b232b6c9712db8bfb854664b6eb784
#
_entry.id   e7b232b6c9712db8bfb854664b6eb784
#
_cell.length_a   1.000
_cell.length_b   1.000
_cell.length_c   1.000
_cell.angle_alpha   90.00
_cell.angle_beta   90.00
_cell.angle_gamma   90.00
#
_symmetry.space_group_name_H-M   'P 1'
#
loop_
_entity.id
_entity.type
_entity.pdbx_description
1 polymer ?
#
loop_
_entity_poly.entity_id
_entity_poly.type
_entity_poly.pdbx_seq_one_letter_code
_entity_poly.pdbx_strand_id
1 'polypeptide(L)'
;MVFGGILCTYKWLLFGLIMLDHQHLKTRQREERESHSEGLALRVHRALSWLQRSEKCDDEDGRFIFLWIAFNAAYAQSIDADEHTKAQVAFGKFLDKLVSLDKDDALYKLIWSEYSSSVRLLLDNEFVFKPFWDFQNGHLTEEEWKAKFASSKLKANKAFSSHKTAEVLRVVLSRMYTLRNQLVHGGATWNSAVNREQLKDCTAFLGKLVPFIIELMLDNPQTVWGDALYPPV
;
A
#
# COMPACT_ATOMS: atom_id res chain seq x y z
N MET A 1 0.12 0.25 42.04
CA MET A 1 0.21 0.93 40.75
C MET A 1 0.86 -0.02 39.74
N VAL A 2 0.11 -0.96 39.17
CA VAL A 2 0.53 -1.82 38.04
C VAL A 2 -0.77 -2.26 37.33
N PHE A 3 -1.28 -1.46 36.40
CA PHE A 3 -2.43 -1.83 35.55
C PHE A 3 -2.26 -1.41 34.07
N GLY A 4 -1.01 -1.10 33.63
CA GLY A 4 -0.77 -0.64 32.27
C GLY A 4 -0.27 -1.71 31.26
N GLY A 5 0.09 -2.91 31.72
CA GLY A 5 0.80 -3.90 30.88
C GLY A 5 -0.05 -5.02 30.27
N ILE A 6 -1.29 -5.19 30.70
CA ILE A 6 -2.08 -6.37 30.31
C ILE A 6 -3.00 -6.11 29.09
N LEU A 7 -3.34 -4.86 28.80
CA LEU A 7 -4.23 -4.51 27.68
C LEU A 7 -3.55 -4.64 26.29
N CYS A 8 -2.24 -4.54 26.21
CA CYS A 8 -1.51 -4.60 24.93
C CYS A 8 -1.39 -6.03 24.37
N THR A 9 -1.24 -7.04 25.25
CA THR A 9 -1.07 -8.44 24.86
C THR A 9 -2.38 -9.11 24.37
N TYR A 10 -3.54 -8.60 24.81
CA TYR A 10 -4.84 -9.14 24.37
C TYR A 10 -5.30 -8.61 23.01
N LYS A 11 -4.78 -7.46 22.55
CA LYS A 11 -5.17 -6.88 21.25
C LYS A 11 -4.80 -7.80 20.08
N TRP A 12 -3.74 -8.60 20.18
CA TRP A 12 -3.27 -9.50 19.12
C TRP A 12 -3.88 -10.91 19.14
N LEU A 13 -4.28 -11.42 20.29
CA LEU A 13 -5.08 -12.65 20.35
C LEU A 13 -6.49 -12.43 19.77
N LEU A 14 -6.99 -11.20 19.80
CA LEU A 14 -8.23 -10.76 19.15
C LEU A 14 -8.03 -10.34 17.68
N PHE A 15 -6.80 -10.09 17.21
CA PHE A 15 -6.52 -9.69 15.82
C PHE A 15 -6.86 -10.79 14.79
N GLY A 16 -6.95 -12.05 15.20
CA GLY A 16 -7.54 -13.14 14.41
C GLY A 16 -9.06 -13.10 14.31
N LEU A 17 -9.76 -12.21 15.06
CA LEU A 17 -11.21 -12.16 15.17
C LEU A 17 -11.83 -10.80 14.80
N ILE A 18 -11.06 -9.69 14.79
CA ILE A 18 -11.56 -8.39 14.35
C ILE A 18 -11.00 -8.13 12.94
N MET A 19 -11.84 -8.38 11.93
CA MET A 19 -11.55 -7.91 10.58
C MET A 19 -11.51 -6.38 10.61
N LEU A 20 -10.35 -5.80 10.26
CA LEU A 20 -10.23 -4.37 10.02
C LEU A 20 -10.96 -4.05 8.71
N ASP A 21 -12.28 -3.85 8.82
CA ASP A 21 -13.13 -3.46 7.70
C ASP A 21 -13.48 -1.96 7.76
N HIS A 22 -14.11 -1.49 6.70
CA HIS A 22 -14.61 -0.12 6.63
C HIS A 22 -15.50 0.23 7.81
N GLN A 23 -16.42 -0.67 8.23
CA GLN A 23 -17.41 -0.36 9.27
C GLN A 23 -16.75 -0.08 10.62
N HIS A 24 -15.80 -0.93 11.00
CA HIS A 24 -15.03 -0.75 12.23
C HIS A 24 -14.25 0.56 12.24
N LEU A 25 -13.45 0.79 11.19
CA LEU A 25 -12.61 1.98 11.04
C LEU A 25 -13.46 3.27 10.93
N LYS A 26 -14.61 3.20 10.28
CA LYS A 26 -15.53 4.34 10.15
C LYS A 26 -16.17 4.73 11.46
N THR A 27 -16.56 3.76 12.27
CA THR A 27 -17.09 4.01 13.62
C THR A 27 -16.05 4.71 14.46
N ARG A 28 -14.84 4.17 14.51
CA ARG A 28 -13.71 4.76 15.22
C ARG A 28 -13.39 6.17 14.74
N GLN A 29 -13.31 6.41 13.42
CA GLN A 29 -13.07 7.74 12.85
C GLN A 29 -14.12 8.77 13.27
N ARG A 30 -15.40 8.39 13.41
CA ARG A 30 -16.46 9.28 13.86
C ARG A 30 -16.32 9.67 15.32
N GLU A 31 -15.91 8.73 16.16
CA GLU A 31 -15.74 8.94 17.61
C GLU A 31 -14.51 9.82 17.90
N GLU A 32 -13.43 9.68 17.11
CA GLU A 32 -12.14 10.31 17.37
C GLU A 32 -11.91 11.60 16.57
N ARG A 33 -12.72 11.91 15.55
CA ARG A 33 -12.47 12.96 14.54
C ARG A 33 -12.24 14.36 15.09
N GLU A 34 -12.81 14.70 16.25
CA GLU A 34 -12.66 16.03 16.87
C GLU A 34 -11.23 16.26 17.39
N SER A 35 -10.48 15.19 17.64
CA SER A 35 -9.08 15.24 18.04
C SER A 35 -8.11 15.27 16.85
N HIS A 36 -8.61 15.07 15.62
CA HIS A 36 -7.79 14.97 14.43
C HIS A 36 -7.49 16.34 13.82
N SER A 37 -6.28 16.53 13.29
CA SER A 37 -6.00 17.65 12.40
C SER A 37 -6.86 17.55 11.13
N GLU A 38 -7.14 18.70 10.51
CA GLU A 38 -7.94 18.78 9.28
C GLU A 38 -7.35 17.87 8.16
N GLY A 39 -6.03 17.91 7.98
CA GLY A 39 -5.33 17.06 7.00
C GLY A 39 -5.52 15.58 7.26
N LEU A 40 -5.39 15.12 8.52
CA LEU A 40 -5.62 13.73 8.90
C LEU A 40 -7.08 13.34 8.70
N ALA A 41 -8.02 14.15 9.18
CA ALA A 41 -9.45 13.90 9.06
C ALA A 41 -9.89 13.72 7.61
N LEU A 42 -9.41 14.59 6.71
CA LEU A 42 -9.71 14.53 5.28
C LEU A 42 -9.13 13.30 4.60
N ARG A 43 -7.85 12.96 4.89
CA ARG A 43 -7.19 11.76 4.37
C ARG A 43 -7.92 10.49 4.75
N VAL A 44 -8.17 10.32 6.04
CA VAL A 44 -8.87 9.13 6.58
C VAL A 44 -10.28 9.04 6.03
N HIS A 45 -11.01 10.18 5.95
CA HIS A 45 -12.36 10.20 5.38
C HIS A 45 -12.39 9.70 3.93
N ARG A 46 -11.46 10.19 3.09
CA ARG A 46 -11.35 9.79 1.68
C ARG A 46 -10.92 8.34 1.54
N ALA A 47 -9.91 7.90 2.30
CA ALA A 47 -9.43 6.52 2.28
C ALA A 47 -10.54 5.54 2.68
N LEU A 48 -11.31 5.84 3.74
CA LEU A 48 -12.45 5.04 4.17
C LEU A 48 -13.57 4.98 3.11
N SER A 49 -13.84 6.08 2.41
CA SER A 49 -14.85 6.10 1.34
C SER A 49 -14.49 5.13 0.20
N TRP A 50 -13.22 5.11 -0.23
CA TRP A 50 -12.75 4.20 -1.27
C TRP A 50 -12.57 2.76 -0.78
N LEU A 51 -12.20 2.56 0.50
CA LEU A 51 -12.19 1.24 1.12
C LEU A 51 -13.60 0.63 1.10
N GLN A 52 -14.64 1.39 1.50
CA GLN A 52 -16.01 0.93 1.41
C GLN A 52 -16.42 0.54 -0.02
N ARG A 53 -15.97 1.31 -1.02
CA ARG A 53 -16.29 0.99 -2.41
C ARG A 53 -15.60 -0.30 -2.85
N SER A 54 -14.37 -0.54 -2.40
CA SER A 54 -13.63 -1.77 -2.71
C SER A 54 -14.29 -3.01 -2.08
N GLU A 55 -14.79 -2.90 -0.86
CA GLU A 55 -15.49 -4.00 -0.18
C GLU A 55 -16.83 -4.39 -0.83
N LYS A 56 -17.45 -3.44 -1.54
CA LYS A 56 -18.69 -3.63 -2.30
C LYS A 56 -18.48 -3.98 -3.77
N CYS A 57 -17.24 -4.22 -4.18
CA CYS A 57 -16.90 -4.52 -5.56
C CYS A 57 -16.93 -6.03 -5.79
N ASP A 58 -17.62 -6.46 -6.83
CA ASP A 58 -17.83 -7.87 -7.16
C ASP A 58 -16.71 -8.45 -8.05
N ASP A 59 -15.85 -7.58 -8.62
CA ASP A 59 -14.74 -7.99 -9.47
C ASP A 59 -13.39 -7.54 -8.94
N GLU A 60 -12.33 -8.32 -9.24
CA GLU A 60 -10.98 -8.07 -8.73
C GLU A 60 -10.31 -6.85 -9.38
N ASP A 61 -10.60 -6.53 -10.65
CA ASP A 61 -10.03 -5.39 -11.34
C ASP A 61 -10.49 -4.09 -10.67
N GLY A 62 -11.81 -3.97 -10.47
CA GLY A 62 -12.41 -2.83 -9.77
C GLY A 62 -11.97 -2.75 -8.31
N ARG A 63 -11.96 -3.88 -7.60
CA ARG A 63 -11.53 -3.94 -6.20
C ARG A 63 -10.08 -3.48 -6.03
N PHE A 64 -9.17 -3.94 -6.87
CA PHE A 64 -7.78 -3.51 -6.89
C PHE A 64 -7.66 -1.99 -7.09
N ILE A 65 -8.36 -1.44 -8.09
CA ILE A 65 -8.32 0.00 -8.38
C ILE A 65 -8.86 0.82 -7.21
N PHE A 66 -9.99 0.43 -6.60
CA PHE A 66 -10.55 1.16 -5.46
C PHE A 66 -9.64 1.09 -4.22
N LEU A 67 -9.01 -0.05 -3.94
CA LEU A 67 -7.99 -0.16 -2.89
C LEU A 67 -6.78 0.72 -3.18
N TRP A 68 -6.35 0.80 -4.44
CA TRP A 68 -5.24 1.69 -4.84
C TRP A 68 -5.60 3.16 -4.63
N ILE A 69 -6.84 3.58 -4.95
CA ILE A 69 -7.30 4.95 -4.68
C ILE A 69 -7.37 5.21 -3.18
N ALA A 70 -7.85 4.26 -2.37
CA ALA A 70 -7.88 4.36 -0.92
C ALA A 70 -6.46 4.53 -0.34
N PHE A 71 -5.50 3.74 -0.82
CA PHE A 71 -4.09 3.88 -0.50
C PHE A 71 -3.55 5.27 -0.85
N ASN A 72 -3.81 5.75 -2.07
CA ASN A 72 -3.41 7.09 -2.49
C ASN A 72 -4.01 8.19 -1.60
N ALA A 73 -5.28 8.07 -1.24
CA ALA A 73 -5.94 9.04 -0.35
C ALA A 73 -5.26 9.12 1.02
N ALA A 74 -4.72 8.01 1.52
CA ALA A 74 -3.99 7.96 2.78
C ALA A 74 -2.60 8.62 2.68
N TYR A 75 -1.84 8.42 1.58
CA TYR A 75 -0.45 8.84 1.51
C TYR A 75 -0.18 10.08 0.65
N ALA A 76 -0.98 10.33 -0.40
CA ALA A 76 -0.64 11.32 -1.41
C ALA A 76 -0.55 12.74 -0.83
N GLN A 77 0.55 13.43 -1.17
CA GLN A 77 0.80 14.82 -0.82
C GLN A 77 0.85 15.66 -2.10
N SER A 78 0.55 16.95 -1.99
CA SER A 78 0.78 17.88 -3.09
C SER A 78 2.27 17.91 -3.42
N ILE A 79 2.59 17.56 -4.66
CA ILE A 79 3.94 17.63 -5.21
C ILE A 79 3.77 18.34 -6.54
N ASP A 80 4.52 19.41 -6.73
CA ASP A 80 4.55 20.14 -7.99
C ASP A 80 4.90 19.18 -9.14
N ALA A 81 4.19 19.32 -10.26
CA ALA A 81 4.19 18.34 -11.36
C ALA A 81 5.58 18.04 -11.96
N ASP A 82 6.56 18.90 -11.75
CA ASP A 82 7.91 18.78 -12.32
C ASP A 82 8.88 17.89 -11.53
N GLU A 83 8.46 17.26 -10.41
CA GLU A 83 9.37 16.59 -9.51
C GLU A 83 9.04 15.12 -9.22
N HIS A 84 9.08 14.28 -10.25
CA HIS A 84 8.96 12.81 -10.09
C HIS A 84 9.90 12.25 -9.01
N THR A 85 11.09 12.83 -8.86
CA THR A 85 12.09 12.45 -7.86
C THR A 85 11.60 12.80 -6.44
N LYS A 86 10.96 13.95 -6.25
CA LYS A 86 10.39 14.35 -4.95
C LYS A 86 9.21 13.46 -4.55
N ALA A 87 8.38 13.05 -5.53
CA ALA A 87 7.30 12.12 -5.29
C ALA A 87 7.80 10.77 -4.76
N GLN A 88 8.86 10.23 -5.35
CA GLN A 88 9.46 8.97 -4.89
C GLN A 88 10.07 9.10 -3.51
N VAL A 89 10.72 10.23 -3.20
CA VAL A 89 11.28 10.51 -1.86
C VAL A 89 10.17 10.65 -0.83
N ALA A 90 9.10 11.37 -1.14
CA ALA A 90 7.94 11.53 -0.26
C ALA A 90 7.26 10.18 0.03
N PHE A 91 7.10 9.36 -1.00
CA PHE A 91 6.58 8.01 -0.87
C PHE A 91 7.47 7.13 0.03
N GLY A 92 8.78 7.18 -0.17
CA GLY A 92 9.73 6.47 0.69
C GLY A 92 9.62 6.90 2.14
N LYS A 93 9.60 8.21 2.41
CA LYS A 93 9.44 8.76 3.77
C LYS A 93 8.11 8.34 4.42
N PHE A 94 7.03 8.25 3.65
CA PHE A 94 5.75 7.75 4.16
C PHE A 94 5.85 6.30 4.63
N LEU A 95 6.47 5.41 3.84
CA LEU A 95 6.65 4.01 4.22
C LEU A 95 7.60 3.85 5.42
N ASP A 96 8.68 4.62 5.49
CA ASP A 96 9.58 4.63 6.65
C ASP A 96 8.82 5.06 7.91
N LYS A 97 7.93 6.07 7.79
CA LYS A 97 7.06 6.53 8.88
C LYS A 97 6.10 5.42 9.33
N LEU A 98 5.41 4.74 8.40
CA LEU A 98 4.51 3.63 8.74
C LEU A 98 5.25 2.56 9.54
N VAL A 99 6.42 2.13 9.07
CA VAL A 99 7.23 1.11 9.75
C VAL A 99 7.70 1.59 11.12
N SER A 100 8.06 2.87 11.27
CA SER A 100 8.48 3.42 12.57
C SER A 100 7.36 3.51 13.62
N LEU A 101 6.11 3.63 13.16
CA LEU A 101 4.91 3.69 14.02
C LEU A 101 4.31 2.31 14.31
N ASP A 102 4.66 1.29 13.52
CA ASP A 102 4.21 -0.09 13.65
C ASP A 102 4.91 -0.80 14.81
N LYS A 103 4.40 -0.58 16.02
CA LYS A 103 4.99 -1.11 17.28
C LYS A 103 4.83 -2.63 17.42
N ASP A 104 3.92 -3.21 16.68
CA ASP A 104 3.52 -4.60 16.80
C ASP A 104 4.02 -5.47 15.65
N ASP A 105 4.88 -4.91 14.79
CA ASP A 105 5.45 -5.59 13.61
C ASP A 105 4.38 -6.14 12.65
N ALA A 106 3.22 -5.48 12.54
CA ALA A 106 2.12 -5.95 11.72
C ALA A 106 2.47 -5.91 10.22
N LEU A 107 3.18 -4.88 9.75
CA LEU A 107 3.69 -4.80 8.38
C LEU A 107 4.71 -5.89 8.09
N TYR A 108 5.56 -6.20 9.06
CA TYR A 108 6.49 -7.33 8.96
C TYR A 108 5.72 -8.64 8.82
N LYS A 109 4.78 -8.91 9.71
CA LYS A 109 3.95 -10.14 9.68
C LYS A 109 3.17 -10.26 8.37
N LEU A 110 2.60 -9.18 7.88
CA LEU A 110 1.91 -9.14 6.60
C LEU A 110 2.82 -9.63 5.45
N ILE A 111 4.06 -9.16 5.38
CA ILE A 111 4.99 -9.51 4.31
C ILE A 111 5.55 -10.92 4.49
N TRP A 112 6.06 -11.26 5.68
CA TRP A 112 6.84 -12.49 5.87
C TRP A 112 6.00 -13.69 6.29
N SER A 113 4.89 -13.49 6.99
CA SER A 113 4.05 -14.58 7.47
C SER A 113 2.87 -14.86 6.55
N GLU A 114 2.21 -13.81 6.01
CA GLU A 114 0.98 -13.99 5.25
C GLU A 114 1.21 -14.03 3.74
N TYR A 115 2.06 -13.15 3.21
CA TYR A 115 2.21 -12.94 1.76
C TYR A 115 3.63 -13.21 1.22
N SER A 116 4.47 -13.95 1.94
CA SER A 116 5.86 -14.14 1.52
C SER A 116 6.01 -14.80 0.14
N SER A 117 5.17 -15.76 -0.19
CA SER A 117 5.15 -16.44 -1.50
C SER A 117 4.67 -15.49 -2.60
N SER A 118 3.54 -14.82 -2.38
CA SER A 118 2.97 -13.86 -3.35
C SER A 118 3.89 -12.67 -3.60
N VAL A 119 4.58 -12.16 -2.57
CA VAL A 119 5.59 -11.12 -2.71
C VAL A 119 6.75 -11.60 -3.59
N ARG A 120 7.27 -12.81 -3.37
CA ARG A 120 8.35 -13.37 -4.20
C ARG A 120 7.93 -13.53 -5.65
N LEU A 121 6.74 -14.09 -5.91
CA LEU A 121 6.20 -14.23 -7.26
C LEU A 121 6.04 -12.88 -7.96
N LEU A 122 5.56 -11.87 -7.25
CA LEU A 122 5.44 -10.51 -7.77
C LEU A 122 6.80 -9.89 -8.11
N LEU A 123 7.84 -10.13 -7.29
CA LEU A 123 9.19 -9.63 -7.54
C LEU A 123 9.85 -10.31 -8.75
N ASP A 124 9.48 -11.56 -9.05
CA ASP A 124 9.98 -12.34 -10.17
C ASP A 124 9.20 -12.11 -11.47
N ASN A 125 8.07 -11.42 -11.42
CA ASN A 125 7.25 -11.16 -12.59
C ASN A 125 7.75 -9.91 -13.36
N GLU A 126 8.21 -10.12 -14.61
CA GLU A 126 8.69 -9.05 -15.50
C GLU A 126 7.55 -8.16 -16.00
N PHE A 127 6.32 -8.69 -16.15
CA PHE A 127 5.18 -7.96 -16.67
C PHE A 127 4.67 -6.86 -15.73
N VAL A 128 5.06 -6.88 -14.45
CA VAL A 128 4.79 -5.79 -13.50
C VAL A 128 6.03 -4.93 -13.25
N PHE A 129 7.03 -4.99 -14.14
CA PHE A 129 8.25 -4.20 -14.06
C PHE A 129 8.29 -3.14 -15.15
N LYS A 130 8.21 -1.87 -14.79
CA LYS A 130 8.15 -0.75 -15.74
C LYS A 130 9.23 -0.81 -16.83
N PRO A 131 10.54 -1.05 -16.55
CA PRO A 131 11.57 -1.10 -17.59
C PRO A 131 11.37 -2.20 -18.66
N PHE A 132 10.65 -3.28 -18.36
CA PHE A 132 10.22 -4.25 -19.38
C PHE A 132 9.31 -3.59 -20.41
N TRP A 133 8.34 -2.78 -19.97
CA TRP A 133 7.43 -2.06 -20.87
C TRP A 133 8.13 -0.90 -21.60
N ASP A 134 9.11 -0.26 -20.95
CA ASP A 134 9.97 0.73 -21.62
C ASP A 134 10.75 0.09 -22.77
N PHE A 135 11.21 -1.17 -22.62
CA PHE A 135 11.81 -1.94 -23.70
C PHE A 135 10.78 -2.27 -24.80
N GLN A 136 9.59 -2.78 -24.44
CA GLN A 136 8.55 -3.10 -25.42
C GLN A 136 8.11 -1.87 -26.24
N ASN A 137 8.21 -0.68 -25.65
CA ASN A 137 7.91 0.60 -26.32
C ASN A 137 9.14 1.22 -27.04
N GLY A 138 10.26 0.53 -27.13
CA GLY A 138 11.46 0.99 -27.82
C GLY A 138 12.29 2.08 -27.10
N HIS A 139 12.04 2.30 -25.80
CA HIS A 139 12.77 3.29 -24.99
C HIS A 139 14.02 2.72 -24.31
N LEU A 140 14.15 1.40 -24.23
CA LEU A 140 15.30 0.69 -23.67
C LEU A 140 15.71 -0.46 -24.61
N THR A 141 16.96 -0.87 -24.53
CA THR A 141 17.42 -2.11 -25.17
C THR A 141 17.08 -3.34 -24.31
N GLU A 142 17.20 -4.51 -24.90
CA GLU A 142 16.96 -5.78 -24.19
C GLU A 142 17.97 -5.96 -23.05
N GLU A 143 19.22 -5.65 -23.26
CA GLU A 143 20.29 -5.72 -22.27
C GLU A 143 20.04 -4.77 -21.10
N GLU A 144 19.60 -3.55 -21.39
CA GLU A 144 19.32 -2.54 -20.35
C GLU A 144 18.18 -2.94 -19.42
N TRP A 145 17.03 -3.41 -19.96
CA TRP A 145 15.94 -3.78 -19.08
C TRP A 145 16.24 -5.05 -18.28
N LYS A 146 16.94 -6.04 -18.88
CA LYS A 146 17.38 -7.27 -18.18
C LYS A 146 18.34 -6.95 -17.05
N ALA A 147 19.31 -6.07 -17.28
CA ALA A 147 20.25 -5.61 -16.24
C ALA A 147 19.52 -4.89 -15.09
N LYS A 148 18.56 -4.00 -15.41
CA LYS A 148 17.72 -3.31 -14.42
C LYS A 148 16.87 -4.32 -13.63
N PHE A 149 16.29 -5.33 -14.27
CA PHE A 149 15.48 -6.36 -13.64
C PHE A 149 16.33 -7.20 -12.67
N ALA A 150 17.47 -7.71 -13.11
CA ALA A 150 18.40 -8.46 -12.28
C ALA A 150 18.86 -7.64 -11.06
N SER A 151 19.22 -6.37 -11.25
CA SER A 151 19.59 -5.46 -10.16
C SER A 151 18.45 -5.25 -9.18
N SER A 152 17.21 -5.04 -9.68
CA SER A 152 16.01 -4.89 -8.85
C SER A 152 15.73 -6.15 -8.03
N LYS A 153 15.83 -7.34 -8.63
CA LYS A 153 15.68 -8.63 -7.92
C LYS A 153 16.72 -8.80 -6.82
N LEU A 154 17.98 -8.51 -7.12
CA LEU A 154 19.07 -8.63 -6.14
C LEU A 154 18.82 -7.71 -4.93
N LYS A 155 18.45 -6.44 -5.17
CA LYS A 155 18.11 -5.48 -4.11
C LYS A 155 16.90 -5.95 -3.28
N ALA A 156 15.84 -6.40 -3.94
CA ALA A 156 14.64 -6.89 -3.29
C ALA A 156 14.92 -8.14 -2.43
N ASN A 157 15.67 -9.10 -2.95
CA ASN A 157 16.06 -10.31 -2.21
C ASN A 157 16.94 -9.98 -1.01
N LYS A 158 17.88 -9.01 -1.16
CA LYS A 158 18.69 -8.53 -0.03
C LYS A 158 17.83 -7.86 1.04
N ALA A 159 16.89 -6.99 0.65
CA ALA A 159 15.96 -6.35 1.57
C ALA A 159 15.07 -7.38 2.28
N PHE A 160 14.58 -8.37 1.52
CA PHE A 160 13.75 -9.44 2.05
C PHE A 160 14.51 -10.31 3.06
N SER A 161 15.74 -10.76 2.73
CA SER A 161 16.57 -11.58 3.64
C SER A 161 17.09 -10.82 4.85
N SER A 162 17.20 -9.50 4.75
CA SER A 162 17.62 -8.61 5.87
C SER A 162 16.45 -8.03 6.63
N HIS A 163 15.22 -8.50 6.41
CA HIS A 163 13.99 -8.07 7.08
C HIS A 163 13.74 -6.54 7.03
N LYS A 164 14.11 -5.89 5.91
CA LYS A 164 13.94 -4.45 5.72
C LYS A 164 12.54 -4.12 5.21
N THR A 165 11.59 -4.07 6.12
CA THR A 165 10.14 -3.93 5.83
C THR A 165 9.82 -2.78 4.89
N ALA A 166 10.32 -1.57 5.14
CA ALA A 166 10.05 -0.41 4.29
C ALA A 166 10.62 -0.57 2.87
N GLU A 167 11.81 -1.17 2.71
CA GLU A 167 12.42 -1.42 1.40
C GLU A 167 11.63 -2.46 0.60
N VAL A 168 11.16 -3.53 1.25
CA VAL A 168 10.31 -4.54 0.60
C VAL A 168 8.99 -3.93 0.18
N LEU A 169 8.31 -3.16 1.04
CA LEU A 169 7.08 -2.44 0.70
C LEU A 169 7.26 -1.51 -0.49
N ARG A 170 8.38 -0.75 -0.57
CA ARG A 170 8.67 0.11 -1.74
C ARG A 170 8.69 -0.68 -3.03
N VAL A 171 9.36 -1.82 -3.06
CA VAL A 171 9.45 -2.62 -4.27
C VAL A 171 8.11 -3.23 -4.63
N VAL A 172 7.40 -3.82 -3.66
CA VAL A 172 6.07 -4.42 -3.85
C VAL A 172 5.07 -3.38 -4.40
N LEU A 173 4.98 -2.23 -3.78
CA LEU A 173 4.06 -1.16 -4.20
C LEU A 173 4.47 -0.56 -5.56
N SER A 174 5.76 -0.52 -5.91
CA SER A 174 6.21 -0.14 -7.25
C SER A 174 5.76 -1.14 -8.31
N ARG A 175 5.75 -2.44 -8.01
CA ARG A 175 5.20 -3.47 -8.92
C ARG A 175 3.69 -3.32 -9.08
N MET A 176 2.98 -3.12 -7.97
CA MET A 176 1.54 -2.87 -8.00
C MET A 176 1.16 -1.59 -8.76
N TYR A 177 2.00 -0.55 -8.68
CA TYR A 177 1.83 0.67 -9.47
C TYR A 177 1.89 0.39 -10.98
N THR A 178 2.80 -0.47 -11.42
CA THR A 178 2.87 -0.89 -12.84
C THR A 178 1.61 -1.66 -13.24
N LEU A 179 1.13 -2.59 -12.41
CA LEU A 179 -0.11 -3.33 -12.64
C LEU A 179 -1.33 -2.38 -12.71
N ARG A 180 -1.40 -1.42 -11.79
CA ARG A 180 -2.45 -0.38 -11.81
C ARG A 180 -2.44 0.43 -13.11
N ASN A 181 -1.25 0.80 -13.58
CA ASN A 181 -1.14 1.56 -14.83
C ASN A 181 -1.62 0.75 -16.04
N GLN A 182 -1.36 -0.55 -16.08
CA GLN A 182 -1.89 -1.43 -17.12
C GLN A 182 -3.43 -1.43 -17.16
N LEU A 183 -4.07 -1.49 -15.99
CA LEU A 183 -5.53 -1.44 -15.91
C LEU A 183 -6.09 -0.06 -16.29
N VAL A 184 -5.56 1.01 -15.70
CA VAL A 184 -6.11 2.38 -15.86
C VAL A 184 -5.89 2.94 -17.27
N HIS A 185 -4.77 2.58 -17.91
CA HIS A 185 -4.45 3.03 -19.28
C HIS A 185 -4.91 2.05 -20.39
N GLY A 186 -5.72 1.04 -20.03
CA GLY A 186 -6.26 0.11 -21.00
C GLY A 186 -5.24 -0.87 -21.59
N GLY A 187 -4.11 -1.07 -20.93
CA GLY A 187 -3.10 -2.08 -21.30
C GLY A 187 -3.53 -3.52 -21.04
N ALA A 188 -4.62 -3.72 -20.31
CA ALA A 188 -5.27 -5.03 -20.10
C ALA A 188 -6.78 -4.89 -20.31
N THR A 189 -7.42 -5.94 -20.83
CA THR A 189 -8.88 -6.00 -20.90
C THR A 189 -9.47 -6.36 -19.54
N TRP A 190 -10.67 -5.87 -19.26
CA TRP A 190 -11.40 -6.24 -18.04
C TRP A 190 -11.56 -7.77 -17.94
N ASN A 191 -11.35 -8.28 -16.74
CA ASN A 191 -11.42 -9.70 -16.43
C ASN A 191 -10.48 -10.59 -17.26
N SER A 192 -9.36 -10.05 -17.75
CA SER A 192 -8.35 -10.79 -18.51
C SER A 192 -7.76 -11.94 -17.69
N ALA A 193 -7.45 -13.07 -18.36
CA ALA A 193 -6.72 -14.17 -17.74
C ALA A 193 -5.23 -13.84 -17.49
N VAL A 194 -4.68 -12.87 -18.22
CA VAL A 194 -3.28 -12.45 -18.09
C VAL A 194 -3.08 -11.75 -16.74
N ASN A 195 -2.07 -12.16 -16.01
CA ASN A 195 -1.74 -11.65 -14.66
C ASN A 195 -2.87 -11.79 -13.62
N ARG A 196 -3.87 -12.67 -13.82
CA ARG A 196 -5.04 -12.79 -12.93
C ARG A 196 -4.64 -13.19 -11.50
N GLU A 197 -3.74 -14.15 -11.34
CA GLU A 197 -3.29 -14.58 -10.01
C GLU A 197 -2.50 -13.46 -9.31
N GLN A 198 -1.62 -12.74 -10.03
CA GLN A 198 -0.92 -11.59 -9.48
C GLN A 198 -1.88 -10.47 -9.06
N LEU A 199 -2.93 -10.24 -9.85
CA LEU A 199 -3.96 -9.25 -9.50
C LEU A 199 -4.69 -9.64 -8.21
N LYS A 200 -5.12 -10.92 -8.08
CA LYS A 200 -5.76 -11.42 -6.86
C LYS A 200 -4.86 -11.28 -5.64
N ASP A 201 -3.59 -11.69 -5.77
CA ASP A 201 -2.61 -11.57 -4.68
C ASP A 201 -2.39 -10.10 -4.28
N CYS A 202 -2.24 -9.20 -5.27
CA CYS A 202 -2.10 -7.77 -5.02
C CYS A 202 -3.35 -7.17 -4.36
N THR A 203 -4.55 -7.58 -4.80
CA THR A 203 -5.82 -7.15 -4.21
C THR A 203 -5.95 -7.63 -2.77
N ALA A 204 -5.63 -8.89 -2.50
CA ALA A 204 -5.65 -9.45 -1.15
C ALA A 204 -4.64 -8.75 -0.23
N PHE A 205 -3.44 -8.48 -0.71
CA PHE A 205 -2.42 -7.74 0.02
C PHE A 205 -2.87 -6.30 0.35
N LEU A 206 -3.35 -5.55 -0.65
CA LEU A 206 -3.86 -4.19 -0.43
C LEU A 206 -5.09 -4.17 0.47
N GLY A 207 -5.95 -5.20 0.37
CA GLY A 207 -7.13 -5.36 1.21
C GLY A 207 -6.82 -5.49 2.70
N LYS A 208 -5.59 -5.88 3.06
CA LYS A 208 -5.10 -5.87 4.44
C LYS A 208 -4.24 -4.64 4.75
N LEU A 209 -3.39 -4.23 3.81
CA LEU A 209 -2.49 -3.10 3.99
C LEU A 209 -3.25 -1.77 4.18
N VAL A 210 -4.29 -1.51 3.37
CA VAL A 210 -5.02 -0.23 3.41
C VAL A 210 -5.76 -0.02 4.73
N PRO A 211 -6.58 -0.98 5.22
CA PRO A 211 -7.20 -0.86 6.54
C PRO A 211 -6.18 -0.67 7.66
N PHE A 212 -5.06 -1.40 7.62
CA PHE A 212 -3.99 -1.28 8.60
C PHE A 212 -3.35 0.13 8.59
N ILE A 213 -3.09 0.70 7.41
CA ILE A 213 -2.58 2.08 7.29
C ILE A 213 -3.57 3.07 7.92
N ILE A 214 -4.86 2.93 7.63
CA ILE A 214 -5.89 3.81 8.21
C ILE A 214 -5.93 3.68 9.73
N GLU A 215 -5.88 2.46 10.26
CA GLU A 215 -5.82 2.22 11.71
C GLU A 215 -4.58 2.87 12.34
N LEU A 216 -3.42 2.66 11.72
CA LEU A 216 -2.16 3.24 12.20
C LEU A 216 -2.19 4.78 12.20
N MET A 217 -2.85 5.39 11.21
CA MET A 217 -3.07 6.84 11.16
C MET A 217 -3.98 7.32 12.31
N LEU A 218 -5.04 6.58 12.61
CA LEU A 218 -5.94 6.87 13.74
C LEU A 218 -5.24 6.67 15.10
N ASP A 219 -4.38 5.66 15.22
CA ASP A 219 -3.57 5.42 16.44
C ASP A 219 -2.54 6.52 16.71
N ASN A 220 -2.17 7.30 15.69
CA ASN A 220 -1.12 8.30 15.76
C ASN A 220 -1.61 9.69 15.27
N PRO A 221 -2.67 10.28 15.86
CA PRO A 221 -3.29 11.51 15.36
C PRO A 221 -2.39 12.74 15.48
N GLN A 222 -1.40 12.71 16.39
CA GLN A 222 -0.45 13.80 16.57
C GLN A 222 0.73 13.76 15.58
N THR A 223 0.82 12.70 14.77
CA THR A 223 1.84 12.59 13.74
C THR A 223 1.53 13.55 12.59
N VAL A 224 2.56 14.26 12.09
CA VAL A 224 2.43 15.09 10.89
C VAL A 224 2.30 14.18 9.66
N TRP A 225 1.06 14.01 9.18
CA TRP A 225 0.74 13.21 7.99
C TRP A 225 0.84 14.02 6.69
N GLY A 226 1.01 15.34 6.79
CA GLY A 226 1.03 16.30 5.69
C GLY A 226 -0.37 16.69 5.21
N ASP A 227 -0.44 17.69 4.36
CA ASP A 227 -1.71 18.18 3.83
C ASP A 227 -2.29 17.20 2.79
N ALA A 228 -3.61 17.09 2.76
CA ALA A 228 -4.28 16.27 1.79
C ALA A 228 -4.23 16.93 0.40
N LEU A 229 -4.05 16.11 -0.66
CA LEU A 229 -4.24 16.59 -2.04
C LEU A 229 -5.66 17.08 -2.26
N TYR A 230 -5.81 18.13 -3.10
CA TYR A 230 -7.13 18.71 -3.43
C TYR A 230 -7.93 19.05 -2.17
N PRO A 231 -7.54 20.08 -1.40
CA PRO A 231 -8.32 20.52 -0.25
C PRO A 231 -9.75 20.88 -0.67
N PRO A 232 -10.73 20.83 0.25
CA PRO A 232 -12.08 21.29 -0.04
C PRO A 232 -12.05 22.78 -0.46
N VAL A 233 -12.85 23.14 -1.45
CA VAL A 233 -13.02 24.53 -1.91
C VAL A 233 -14.22 25.14 -1.21
#